data_08baf89788205843edffa4cd8a8bc4e0
#
_entry.id   08baf89788205843edffa4cd8a8bc4e0
#
_cell.length_a   1.000
_cell.length_b   1.000
_cell.length_c   1.000
_cell.angle_alpha   90.00
_cell.angle_beta   90.00
_cell.angle_gamma   90.00
#
_symmetry.space_group_name_H-M   'P 1'
#
loop_
_entity.id
_entity.type
_entity.pdbx_description
1 polymer ?
#
loop_
_entity_poly.entity_id
_entity_poly.type
_entity_poly.pdbx_seq_one_letter_code
_entity_poly.pdbx_strand_id
1 'polypeptide(L)'
;FALILGSSFRIVHPLKMSYTIISYSEKDKTLNIENRFFADDFQRCINQEYNQRYDLKRFYNTHEIRAVVDNFTNTYLKIKLNEKILTFNCSNSDYVEDANLFYFRYKFTNIVLKKDNNLVVENRILLNYFKDQKNGLVLNLSKSAVEKTVEFDSEHIYEAIKFTKHE
;
A
#
# COMPACT_ATOMS: atom_id res chain seq x y z
N PHE A 1 -30.34 30.33 -29.23
CA PHE A 1 -29.77 28.98 -28.99
C PHE A 1 -28.48 29.15 -28.19
N ALA A 2 -28.54 28.93 -26.89
CA ALA A 2 -27.34 28.93 -26.05
C ALA A 2 -26.85 27.49 -25.91
N LEU A 3 -25.66 27.23 -26.44
CA LEU A 3 -24.95 25.96 -26.23
C LEU A 3 -24.35 25.97 -24.82
N ILE A 4 -24.93 25.23 -23.90
CA ILE A 4 -24.36 24.95 -22.61
C ILE A 4 -23.31 23.84 -22.83
N LEU A 5 -22.05 24.24 -22.94
CA LEU A 5 -20.91 23.30 -22.88
C LEU A 5 -20.80 22.81 -21.45
N GLY A 6 -21.33 21.61 -21.20
CA GLY A 6 -21.14 20.89 -19.96
C GLY A 6 -19.67 20.50 -19.79
N SER A 7 -18.89 21.32 -19.09
CA SER A 7 -17.56 20.95 -18.64
C SER A 7 -17.70 19.88 -17.58
N SER A 8 -17.42 18.64 -17.95
CA SER A 8 -17.23 17.56 -16.98
C SER A 8 -16.03 17.89 -16.11
N PHE A 9 -16.26 18.43 -14.92
CA PHE A 9 -15.22 18.57 -13.91
C PHE A 9 -14.79 17.15 -13.52
N ARG A 10 -13.69 16.65 -14.10
CA ARG A 10 -12.99 15.52 -13.52
C ARG A 10 -12.48 15.98 -12.17
N ILE A 11 -12.96 15.39 -11.11
CA ILE A 11 -12.39 15.57 -9.77
C ILE A 11 -10.99 14.96 -9.84
N VAL A 12 -10.01 15.80 -10.11
CA VAL A 12 -8.59 15.43 -9.96
C VAL A 12 -8.35 15.47 -8.47
N HIS A 13 -8.08 14.35 -7.84
CA HIS A 13 -7.66 14.31 -6.44
C HIS A 13 -6.40 15.17 -6.30
N PRO A 14 -6.44 16.28 -5.55
CA PRO A 14 -5.29 17.19 -5.43
C PRO A 14 -4.14 16.55 -4.67
N LEU A 15 -4.41 15.53 -3.84
CA LEU A 15 -3.42 14.82 -3.04
C LEU A 15 -3.02 13.51 -3.72
N LYS A 16 -1.73 13.36 -3.98
CA LYS A 16 -1.13 12.11 -4.44
C LYS A 16 -0.71 11.30 -3.21
N MET A 17 -1.57 10.37 -2.80
CA MET A 17 -1.36 9.61 -1.57
C MET A 17 -1.61 8.12 -1.78
N SER A 18 -0.87 7.32 -1.03
CA SER A 18 -1.17 5.90 -0.79
C SER A 18 -1.04 5.59 0.69
N TYR A 19 -1.60 4.47 1.14
CA TYR A 19 -1.47 4.02 2.51
C TYR A 19 -1.07 2.56 2.57
N THR A 20 -0.16 2.25 3.47
CA THR A 20 0.17 0.89 3.89
C THR A 20 -0.20 0.75 5.36
N ILE A 21 -1.10 -0.17 5.67
CA ILE A 21 -1.54 -0.44 7.04
C ILE A 21 -1.00 -1.81 7.42
N ILE A 22 -0.26 -1.88 8.52
CA ILE A 22 0.29 -3.12 9.05
C ILE A 22 -0.36 -3.38 10.40
N SER A 23 -0.99 -4.55 10.54
CA SER A 23 -1.60 -5.00 11.78
C SER A 23 -1.17 -6.42 12.14
N TYR A 24 -1.20 -6.77 13.42
CA TYR A 24 -0.82 -8.08 13.89
C TYR A 24 -1.91 -8.71 14.75
N SER A 25 -2.26 -9.97 14.43
CA SER A 25 -3.11 -10.82 15.25
C SER A 25 -2.25 -11.81 16.02
N GLU A 26 -2.12 -11.60 17.32
CA GLU A 26 -1.37 -12.53 18.17
C GLU A 26 -2.03 -13.90 18.29
N LYS A 27 -3.37 -13.92 18.33
CA LYS A 27 -4.17 -15.15 18.37
C LYS A 27 -3.84 -16.05 17.18
N ASP A 28 -3.77 -15.46 15.99
CA ASP A 28 -3.56 -16.20 14.74
C ASP A 28 -2.09 -16.22 14.30
N LYS A 29 -1.21 -15.54 15.04
CA LYS A 29 0.22 -15.33 14.69
C LYS A 29 0.36 -14.83 13.24
N THR A 30 -0.43 -13.83 12.89
CA THR A 30 -0.55 -13.33 11.53
C THR A 30 -0.25 -11.85 11.48
N LEU A 31 0.68 -11.47 10.59
CA LEU A 31 0.90 -10.10 10.17
C LEU A 31 0.05 -9.85 8.91
N ASN A 32 -0.84 -8.88 9.00
CA ASN A 32 -1.67 -8.44 7.89
C ASN A 32 -1.16 -7.10 7.39
N ILE A 33 -1.06 -6.98 6.07
CA ILE A 33 -0.68 -5.74 5.41
C ILE A 33 -1.77 -5.40 4.39
N GLU A 34 -2.24 -4.17 4.42
CA GLU A 34 -3.21 -3.65 3.46
C GLU A 34 -2.63 -2.41 2.79
N ASN A 35 -2.53 -2.45 1.47
CA ASN A 35 -2.20 -1.29 0.65
C ASN A 35 -3.46 -0.67 0.08
N ARG A 36 -3.57 0.66 0.15
CA ARG A 36 -4.68 1.47 -0.38
C ARG A 36 -4.15 2.45 -1.41
N PHE A 37 -4.78 2.47 -2.58
CA PHE A 37 -4.39 3.33 -3.69
C PHE A 37 -5.60 4.04 -4.27
N PHE A 38 -5.47 5.32 -4.60
CA PHE A 38 -6.43 5.98 -5.47
C PHE A 38 -6.43 5.30 -6.84
N ALA A 39 -7.61 4.82 -7.25
CA ALA A 39 -7.73 3.88 -8.37
C ALA A 39 -7.24 4.46 -9.70
N ASP A 40 -7.56 5.73 -10.00
CA ASP A 40 -7.17 6.37 -11.25
C ASP A 40 -5.65 6.56 -11.35
N ASP A 41 -5.02 7.00 -10.25
CA ASP A 41 -3.58 7.21 -10.19
C ASP A 41 -2.83 5.88 -10.26
N PHE A 42 -3.29 4.89 -9.52
CA PHE A 42 -2.67 3.58 -9.50
C PHE A 42 -2.78 2.87 -10.85
N GLN A 43 -3.98 2.84 -11.46
CA GLN A 43 -4.18 2.27 -12.78
C GLN A 43 -3.28 2.93 -13.83
N ARG A 44 -3.15 4.26 -13.79
CA ARG A 44 -2.26 4.99 -14.70
C ARG A 44 -0.80 4.56 -14.53
N CYS A 45 -0.33 4.44 -13.28
CA CYS A 45 1.03 4.02 -12.99
C CYS A 45 1.31 2.59 -13.41
N ILE A 46 0.40 1.65 -13.11
CA ILE A 46 0.52 0.25 -13.54
C ILE A 46 0.59 0.17 -15.07
N ASN A 47 -0.27 0.89 -15.77
CA ASN A 47 -0.29 0.89 -17.23
C ASN A 47 0.99 1.47 -17.83
N GLN A 48 1.55 2.51 -17.21
CA GLN A 48 2.82 3.10 -17.61
C GLN A 48 4.00 2.18 -17.32
N GLU A 49 4.06 1.60 -16.12
CA GLU A 49 5.15 0.69 -15.68
C GLU A 49 5.31 -0.51 -16.60
N TYR A 50 4.19 -1.15 -16.96
CA TYR A 50 4.20 -2.38 -17.76
C TYR A 50 3.97 -2.14 -19.26
N ASN A 51 3.82 -0.89 -19.69
CA ASN A 51 3.47 -0.51 -21.07
C ASN A 51 2.26 -1.32 -21.60
N GLN A 52 1.21 -1.41 -20.78
CA GLN A 52 -0.01 -2.19 -21.04
C GLN A 52 -1.25 -1.31 -20.79
N ARG A 53 -2.42 -1.84 -21.16
CA ARG A 53 -3.72 -1.21 -20.90
C ARG A 53 -4.59 -2.12 -20.04
N TYR A 54 -4.19 -2.28 -18.79
CA TYR A 54 -5.02 -2.99 -17.81
C TYR A 54 -6.23 -2.15 -17.41
N ASP A 55 -7.40 -2.79 -17.31
CA ASP A 55 -8.58 -2.21 -16.66
C ASP A 55 -8.68 -2.77 -15.24
N LEU A 56 -7.95 -2.12 -14.31
CA LEU A 56 -7.88 -2.57 -12.93
C LEU A 56 -9.25 -2.47 -12.24
N LYS A 57 -10.06 -1.45 -12.54
CA LYS A 57 -11.37 -1.25 -11.92
C LYS A 57 -12.32 -2.41 -12.21
N ARG A 58 -12.20 -3.00 -13.39
CA ARG A 58 -13.01 -4.14 -13.80
C ARG A 58 -12.45 -5.48 -13.34
N PHE A 59 -11.12 -5.64 -13.30
CA PHE A 59 -10.45 -6.92 -13.15
C PHE A 59 -9.57 -7.02 -11.90
N TYR A 60 -9.67 -6.08 -10.93
CA TYR A 60 -8.82 -5.98 -9.73
C TYR A 60 -8.68 -7.30 -8.94
N ASN A 61 -9.68 -8.17 -8.98
CA ASN A 61 -9.72 -9.42 -8.23
C ASN A 61 -9.31 -10.66 -9.04
N THR A 62 -8.92 -10.50 -10.30
CA THR A 62 -8.42 -11.62 -11.11
C THR A 62 -7.00 -11.99 -10.68
N HIS A 63 -6.63 -13.25 -10.91
CA HIS A 63 -5.28 -13.74 -10.63
C HIS A 63 -4.22 -12.95 -11.41
N GLU A 64 -4.49 -12.63 -12.68
CA GLU A 64 -3.59 -11.86 -13.54
C GLU A 64 -3.30 -10.47 -12.97
N ILE A 65 -4.34 -9.71 -12.64
CA ILE A 65 -4.16 -8.35 -12.10
C ILE A 65 -3.50 -8.39 -10.72
N ARG A 66 -3.86 -9.35 -9.85
CA ARG A 66 -3.17 -9.50 -8.57
C ARG A 66 -1.68 -9.78 -8.75
N ALA A 67 -1.30 -10.63 -9.70
CA ALA A 67 0.11 -10.91 -9.99
C ALA A 67 0.87 -9.66 -10.48
N VAL A 68 0.25 -8.83 -11.32
CA VAL A 68 0.81 -7.55 -11.75
C VAL A 68 1.02 -6.60 -10.57
N VAL A 69 0.01 -6.48 -9.69
CA VAL A 69 0.07 -5.65 -8.48
C VAL A 69 1.11 -6.17 -7.49
N ASP A 70 1.24 -7.49 -7.34
CA ASP A 70 2.25 -8.12 -6.48
C ASP A 70 3.67 -7.80 -6.97
N ASN A 71 3.91 -7.90 -8.27
CA ASN A 71 5.21 -7.54 -8.87
C ASN A 71 5.53 -6.06 -8.64
N PHE A 72 4.56 -5.17 -8.85
CA PHE A 72 4.72 -3.75 -8.57
C PHE A 72 5.01 -3.50 -7.08
N THR A 73 4.19 -4.09 -6.20
CA THR A 73 4.36 -3.94 -4.75
C THR A 73 5.73 -4.46 -4.29
N ASN A 74 6.13 -5.65 -4.75
CA ASN A 74 7.44 -6.23 -4.43
C ASN A 74 8.62 -5.40 -4.98
N THR A 75 8.42 -4.61 -6.01
CA THR A 75 9.45 -3.71 -6.56
C THR A 75 9.60 -2.46 -5.70
N TYR A 76 8.51 -1.81 -5.32
CA TYR A 76 8.51 -0.46 -4.75
C TYR A 76 8.27 -0.40 -3.24
N LEU A 77 7.81 -1.50 -2.61
CA LEU A 77 7.63 -1.62 -1.17
C LEU A 77 8.47 -2.78 -0.65
N LYS A 78 9.45 -2.49 0.20
CA LYS A 78 10.25 -3.51 0.88
C LYS A 78 9.95 -3.46 2.37
N ILE A 79 9.49 -4.55 2.91
CA ILE A 79 9.28 -4.71 4.35
C ILE A 79 10.14 -5.87 4.84
N LYS A 80 11.03 -5.58 5.79
CA LYS A 80 11.81 -6.59 6.50
C LYS A 80 11.34 -6.70 7.93
N LEU A 81 11.04 -7.91 8.36
CA LEU A 81 10.86 -8.21 9.77
C LEU A 81 12.12 -8.94 10.25
N ASN A 82 12.87 -8.28 11.12
CA ASN A 82 14.26 -8.62 11.39
C ASN A 82 15.05 -8.64 10.05
N GLU A 83 15.78 -9.69 9.76
CA GLU A 83 16.53 -9.81 8.50
C GLU A 83 15.73 -10.44 7.34
N LYS A 84 14.46 -10.86 7.61
CA LYS A 84 13.63 -11.53 6.60
C LYS A 84 12.80 -10.52 5.81
N ILE A 85 13.00 -10.49 4.50
CA ILE A 85 12.15 -9.72 3.57
C ILE A 85 10.81 -10.43 3.43
N LEU A 86 9.72 -9.68 3.53
CA LEU A 86 8.36 -10.16 3.24
C LEU A 86 8.11 -10.06 1.74
N THR A 87 7.74 -11.18 1.12
CA THR A 87 7.35 -11.21 -0.29
C THR A 87 5.84 -11.12 -0.39
N PHE A 88 5.36 -10.10 -1.07
CA PHE A 88 3.93 -9.83 -1.23
C PHE A 88 3.30 -10.80 -2.22
N ASN A 89 2.23 -11.44 -1.78
CA ASN A 89 1.33 -12.26 -2.59
C ASN A 89 -0.09 -11.95 -2.13
N CYS A 90 -0.85 -11.28 -2.98
CA CYS A 90 -2.17 -10.74 -2.66
C CYS A 90 -3.16 -11.85 -2.32
N SER A 91 -3.63 -11.88 -1.09
CA SER A 91 -4.63 -12.84 -0.61
C SER A 91 -6.06 -12.40 -0.93
N ASN A 92 -6.32 -11.09 -0.96
CA ASN A 92 -7.61 -10.51 -1.28
C ASN A 92 -7.46 -9.10 -1.82
N SER A 93 -8.38 -8.68 -2.69
CA SER A 93 -8.44 -7.33 -3.25
C SER A 93 -9.87 -6.85 -3.40
N ASP A 94 -10.08 -5.55 -3.19
CA ASP A 94 -11.36 -4.87 -3.35
C ASP A 94 -11.19 -3.54 -4.10
N TYR A 95 -12.25 -3.11 -4.75
CA TYR A 95 -12.41 -1.77 -5.29
C TYR A 95 -13.67 -1.14 -4.72
N VAL A 96 -13.51 -0.01 -4.04
CA VAL A 96 -14.61 0.79 -3.48
C VAL A 96 -14.84 1.98 -4.40
N GLU A 97 -15.89 1.91 -5.22
CA GLU A 97 -16.18 2.87 -6.28
C GLU A 97 -16.43 4.28 -5.74
N ASP A 98 -17.26 4.43 -4.71
CA ASP A 98 -17.59 5.74 -4.10
C ASP A 98 -16.35 6.46 -3.55
N ALA A 99 -15.39 5.72 -3.03
CA ALA A 99 -14.13 6.25 -2.54
C ALA A 99 -13.04 6.33 -3.61
N ASN A 100 -13.26 5.72 -4.77
CA ASN A 100 -12.27 5.53 -5.84
C ASN A 100 -10.95 4.93 -5.34
N LEU A 101 -11.04 3.90 -4.48
CA LEU A 101 -9.91 3.26 -3.81
C LEU A 101 -9.82 1.77 -4.14
N PHE A 102 -8.60 1.32 -4.44
CA PHE A 102 -8.22 -0.07 -4.39
C PHE A 102 -7.68 -0.44 -3.02
N TYR A 103 -7.99 -1.67 -2.60
CA TYR A 103 -7.45 -2.34 -1.42
C TYR A 103 -6.81 -3.64 -1.84
N PHE A 104 -5.51 -3.82 -1.53
CA PHE A 104 -4.79 -5.08 -1.75
C PHE A 104 -4.27 -5.58 -0.41
N ARG A 105 -4.67 -6.80 -0.02
CA ARG A 105 -4.40 -7.39 1.29
C ARG A 105 -3.45 -8.56 1.18
N TYR A 106 -2.51 -8.59 2.09
CA TYR A 106 -1.45 -9.58 2.18
C TYR A 106 -1.45 -10.18 3.58
N LYS A 107 -1.28 -11.50 3.66
CA LYS A 107 -1.33 -12.23 4.92
C LYS A 107 -0.08 -13.08 5.09
N PHE A 108 0.68 -12.82 6.16
CA PHE A 108 1.87 -13.55 6.53
C PHE A 108 1.59 -14.32 7.81
N THR A 109 1.56 -15.65 7.72
CA THR A 109 1.25 -16.55 8.82
C THR A 109 2.51 -17.04 9.54
N ASN A 110 2.33 -17.63 10.72
CA ASN A 110 3.41 -18.15 11.56
C ASN A 110 4.43 -17.06 11.97
N ILE A 111 3.98 -15.84 12.11
CA ILE A 111 4.78 -14.72 12.59
C ILE A 111 4.69 -14.69 14.12
N VAL A 112 5.84 -14.69 14.79
CA VAL A 112 5.93 -14.48 16.24
C VAL A 112 6.67 -13.19 16.49
N LEU A 113 5.95 -12.16 16.94
CA LEU A 113 6.56 -10.89 17.28
C LEU A 113 7.14 -10.94 18.71
N LYS A 114 8.38 -10.50 18.86
CA LYS A 114 9.12 -10.40 20.12
C LYS A 114 9.53 -8.94 20.35
N LYS A 115 9.89 -8.60 21.59
CA LYS A 115 10.30 -7.25 21.99
C LYS A 115 11.46 -6.68 21.19
N ASP A 116 12.41 -7.54 20.80
CA ASP A 116 13.63 -7.10 20.12
C ASP A 116 13.45 -7.12 18.61
N ASN A 117 12.22 -7.35 18.12
CA ASN A 117 12.01 -7.34 16.69
C ASN A 117 12.20 -5.94 16.10
N ASN A 118 12.71 -5.91 14.90
CA ASN A 118 12.92 -4.73 14.11
C ASN A 118 12.11 -4.85 12.82
N LEU A 119 11.27 -3.85 12.54
CA LEU A 119 10.56 -3.71 11.28
C LEU A 119 11.22 -2.60 10.48
N VAL A 120 11.68 -2.93 9.30
CA VAL A 120 12.27 -1.95 8.37
C VAL A 120 11.36 -1.84 7.17
N VAL A 121 10.98 -0.62 6.84
CA VAL A 121 10.13 -0.31 5.69
C VAL A 121 10.85 0.64 4.76
N GLU A 122 10.99 0.26 3.49
CA GLU A 122 11.34 1.14 2.39
C GLU A 122 10.13 1.24 1.48
N ASN A 123 9.60 2.45 1.31
CA ASN A 123 8.39 2.70 0.52
C ASN A 123 8.65 3.73 -0.58
N ARG A 124 8.73 3.25 -1.82
CA ARG A 124 8.89 4.06 -3.03
C ARG A 124 7.67 4.01 -3.93
N ILE A 125 6.55 3.50 -3.42
CA ILE A 125 5.32 3.36 -4.20
C ILE A 125 4.95 4.71 -4.82
N LEU A 126 4.71 4.72 -6.14
CA LEU A 126 4.30 5.86 -6.95
C LEU A 126 5.24 7.09 -6.95
N LEU A 127 6.34 7.10 -6.20
CA LEU A 127 7.26 8.24 -6.13
C LEU A 127 7.91 8.58 -7.48
N ASN A 128 8.09 7.59 -8.35
CA ASN A 128 8.65 7.81 -9.69
C ASN A 128 7.64 8.41 -10.68
N TYR A 129 6.35 8.43 -10.32
CA TYR A 129 5.27 8.86 -11.20
C TYR A 129 4.69 10.22 -10.83
N PHE A 130 4.75 10.57 -9.53
CA PHE A 130 4.19 11.80 -9.02
C PHE A 130 5.20 12.49 -8.10
N LYS A 131 5.53 13.74 -8.45
CA LYS A 131 6.50 14.55 -7.69
C LYS A 131 6.06 14.79 -6.24
N ASP A 132 4.74 14.97 -6.04
CA ASP A 132 4.18 15.31 -4.74
C ASP A 132 3.52 14.10 -4.06
N GLN A 133 3.97 12.88 -4.41
CA GLN A 133 3.47 11.65 -3.79
C GLN A 133 3.85 11.59 -2.32
N LYS A 134 2.86 11.22 -1.49
CA LYS A 134 3.02 10.88 -0.09
C LYS A 134 2.53 9.45 0.17
N ASN A 135 3.30 8.68 0.91
CA ASN A 135 2.94 7.30 1.26
C ASN A 135 2.84 7.18 2.78
N GLY A 136 1.63 7.07 3.29
CA GLY A 136 1.38 6.86 4.71
C GLY A 136 1.62 5.41 5.12
N LEU A 137 2.31 5.19 6.22
CA LEU A 137 2.39 3.91 6.92
C LEU A 137 1.69 4.04 8.26
N VAL A 138 0.73 3.14 8.51
CA VAL A 138 0.06 3.03 9.82
C VAL A 138 0.39 1.66 10.40
N LEU A 139 1.01 1.66 11.57
CA LEU A 139 1.31 0.45 12.33
C LEU A 139 0.32 0.31 13.48
N ASN A 140 -0.29 -0.87 13.58
CA ASN A 140 -1.13 -1.27 14.70
C ASN A 140 -0.75 -2.68 15.13
N LEU A 141 0.19 -2.77 16.05
CA LEU A 141 0.72 -4.04 16.57
C LEU A 141 0.29 -4.23 18.02
N SER A 142 -0.99 -4.33 18.25
CA SER A 142 -1.80 -4.14 19.47
C SER A 142 -1.27 -4.64 20.81
N LYS A 143 -0.35 -5.59 20.89
CA LYS A 143 0.24 -6.05 22.17
C LYS A 143 1.71 -5.68 22.37
N SER A 144 2.41 -5.35 21.32
CA SER A 144 3.75 -4.76 21.41
C SER A 144 3.69 -3.26 21.69
N ALA A 145 2.48 -2.71 21.96
CA ALA A 145 2.23 -1.27 22.18
C ALA A 145 2.85 -0.35 21.11
N VAL A 146 3.06 -0.87 19.89
CA VAL A 146 3.59 -0.07 18.79
C VAL A 146 2.42 0.42 17.95
N GLU A 147 2.01 1.65 18.19
CA GLU A 147 1.21 2.44 17.28
C GLU A 147 2.10 3.54 16.70
N LYS A 148 2.26 3.57 15.41
CA LYS A 148 3.10 4.56 14.74
C LYS A 148 2.54 4.90 13.37
N THR A 149 2.56 6.20 13.06
CA THR A 149 2.30 6.70 11.71
C THR A 149 3.59 7.30 11.17
N VAL A 150 3.93 6.95 9.94
CA VAL A 150 5.10 7.47 9.21
C VAL A 150 4.64 7.92 7.84
N GLU A 151 5.19 9.00 7.34
CA GLU A 151 5.00 9.48 5.97
C GLU A 151 6.31 9.31 5.21
N PHE A 152 6.23 8.73 4.01
CA PHE A 152 7.34 8.62 3.06
C PHE A 152 7.09 9.53 1.87
N ASP A 153 8.17 10.08 1.34
CA ASP A 153 8.19 10.87 0.12
C ASP A 153 9.55 10.70 -0.60
N SER A 154 9.85 11.55 -1.56
CA SER A 154 11.10 11.48 -2.31
C SER A 154 12.37 11.71 -1.48
N GLU A 155 12.26 12.34 -0.32
CA GLU A 155 13.38 12.64 0.59
C GLU A 155 13.46 11.64 1.74
N HIS A 156 12.32 11.05 2.13
CA HIS A 156 12.22 10.08 3.23
C HIS A 156 11.54 8.79 2.74
N ILE A 157 12.33 7.85 2.22
CA ILE A 157 11.85 6.57 1.67
C ILE A 157 12.01 5.38 2.63
N TYR A 158 12.64 5.56 3.77
CA TYR A 158 13.08 4.48 4.65
C TYR A 158 12.78 4.78 6.11
N GLU A 159 12.27 3.78 6.85
CA GLU A 159 12.05 3.85 8.28
C GLU A 159 12.40 2.53 8.96
N ALA A 160 13.09 2.61 10.11
CA ALA A 160 13.38 1.47 10.96
C ALA A 160 12.67 1.62 12.31
N ILE A 161 11.87 0.62 12.65
CA ILE A 161 11.01 0.64 13.84
C ILE A 161 11.38 -0.52 14.73
N LYS A 162 11.91 -0.20 15.92
CA LYS A 162 12.21 -1.19 16.96
C LYS A 162 10.98 -1.39 17.85
N PHE A 163 10.69 -2.64 18.17
CA PHE A 163 9.63 -2.97 19.11
C PHE A 163 10.18 -2.87 20.54
N THR A 164 9.78 -1.79 21.21
CA THR A 164 10.12 -1.59 22.62
C THR A 164 8.90 -1.84 23.48
N LYS A 165 9.08 -2.43 24.69
CA LYS A 165 8.02 -2.47 25.68
C LYS A 165 7.85 -1.06 26.25
N HIS A 166 6.63 -0.55 26.31
CA HIS A 166 6.31 0.46 27.31
C HIS A 166 6.31 -0.27 28.67
N GLU A 167 7.15 0.20 29.59
CA GLU A 167 7.12 -0.17 31.00
C GLU A 167 5.84 0.32 31.66
#